data_30c9c6b4b2e4f8bcc51357c4ad4cf041
#
_entry.id   30c9c6b4b2e4f8bcc51357c4ad4cf041
#
_cell.length_a   1.000
_cell.length_b   1.000
_cell.length_c   1.000
_cell.angle_alpha   90.00
_cell.angle_beta   90.00
_cell.angle_gamma   90.00
#
_symmetry.space_group_name_H-M   'P 1'
#
loop_
_entity.id
_entity.type
_entity.pdbx_description
1 polymer ?
#
loop_
_entity_poly.entity_id
_entity_poly.type
_entity_poly.pdbx_seq_one_letter_code
_entity_poly.pdbx_strand_id
1 'polypeptide(L)'
;MARQTTVSAACDLGGPPLLWDKLDRMRDCASRWHHNAVTYAYPAGNDRPERRPLDVVAHRGASDDAPEHTLAAYRKAIEDGADALECDVRLTADGHLVCVHDRRVNRTSNGRGAVSTLELADLAALDFGSWKAPTGEHEAPDRDPERDNREHTSVLTLERLLELVADSGRRVELAIETKHPTRWAGQVEERLLALLGRFGLADPPRDDPSPVRVMSFSARSLHRVRAAAPALPTVYLMQFLSLRYRDGRLPAGVDIAGPSIRIVRNHPEYVARLHRAGNRVHVWTVNEPEDVELCARLGVDAVITNRPKAVLTQLGRR
;
A
#
# COMPACT_ATOMS: atom_id res chain seq x y z
N MET A 1 -60.80 15.50 28.21
CA MET A 1 -59.70 14.53 28.08
C MET A 1 -58.94 14.86 26.78
N ALA A 2 -57.91 15.64 26.87
CA ALA A 2 -57.06 16.03 25.72
C ALA A 2 -55.72 15.39 25.89
N ARG A 3 -55.28 14.60 24.92
CA ARG A 3 -53.92 14.02 24.88
C ARG A 3 -52.99 15.03 24.21
N GLN A 4 -52.00 15.49 24.94
CA GLN A 4 -50.87 16.25 24.42
C GLN A 4 -49.85 15.29 23.78
N THR A 5 -49.63 15.46 22.48
CA THR A 5 -48.50 14.84 21.76
C THR A 5 -47.34 15.83 21.75
N THR A 6 -46.31 15.52 22.50
CA THR A 6 -45.03 16.23 22.44
C THR A 6 -44.18 15.65 21.32
N VAL A 7 -43.91 16.45 20.27
CA VAL A 7 -42.95 16.18 19.21
C VAL A 7 -41.60 16.71 19.72
N SER A 8 -40.65 15.83 20.01
CA SER A 8 -39.27 16.17 20.28
C SER A 8 -38.51 16.26 18.95
N ALA A 9 -38.18 17.48 18.56
CA ALA A 9 -37.24 17.73 17.47
C ALA A 9 -35.82 17.66 18.05
N ALA A 10 -35.08 16.57 17.79
CA ALA A 10 -33.66 16.51 18.03
C ALA A 10 -32.94 17.25 16.89
N CYS A 11 -32.34 18.40 17.23
CA CYS A 11 -31.39 19.06 16.36
C CYS A 11 -30.10 18.25 16.33
N ASP A 12 -29.81 17.69 15.15
CA ASP A 12 -28.55 17.01 14.84
C ASP A 12 -27.47 18.12 14.65
N LEU A 13 -26.79 18.46 15.73
CA LEU A 13 -25.60 19.31 15.70
C LEU A 13 -24.42 18.38 15.35
N GLY A 14 -23.98 18.40 14.07
CA GLY A 14 -22.81 17.68 13.58
C GLY A 14 -21.53 18.12 14.31
N GLY A 15 -21.25 17.54 15.46
CA GLY A 15 -19.97 17.61 16.15
C GLY A 15 -18.96 16.61 15.57
N PRO A 16 -17.65 16.81 15.77
CA PRO A 16 -16.66 15.81 15.34
C PRO A 16 -16.98 14.47 16.00
N PRO A 17 -16.82 13.33 15.28
CA PRO A 17 -17.19 12.01 15.80
C PRO A 17 -16.47 11.75 17.11
N LEU A 18 -17.24 11.29 18.12
CA LEU A 18 -16.72 11.00 19.45
C LEU A 18 -15.63 9.92 19.34
N LEU A 19 -14.64 9.99 20.23
CA LEU A 19 -13.49 9.07 20.27
C LEU A 19 -13.92 7.58 20.27
N TRP A 20 -15.07 7.27 20.88
CA TRP A 20 -15.67 5.94 20.94
C TRP A 20 -16.14 5.43 19.57
N ASP A 21 -16.75 6.28 18.74
CA ASP A 21 -17.17 5.91 17.38
C ASP A 21 -15.98 5.58 16.46
N LYS A 22 -14.83 6.22 16.74
CA LYS A 22 -13.59 5.96 16.01
C LYS A 22 -12.98 4.62 16.42
N LEU A 23 -12.98 4.29 17.70
CA LEU A 23 -12.49 3.01 18.25
C LEU A 23 -13.34 1.83 17.81
N ASP A 24 -14.66 1.97 17.77
CA ASP A 24 -15.57 0.92 17.31
C ASP A 24 -15.42 0.67 15.81
N ARG A 25 -15.28 1.72 14.98
CA ARG A 25 -14.98 1.55 13.56
C ARG A 25 -13.64 0.85 13.33
N MET A 26 -12.61 1.14 14.11
CA MET A 26 -11.31 0.48 14.00
C MET A 26 -11.37 -1.00 14.36
N ARG A 27 -12.15 -1.38 15.41
CA ARG A 27 -12.38 -2.78 15.77
C ARG A 27 -13.13 -3.52 14.67
N ASP A 28 -14.12 -2.88 14.07
CA ASP A 28 -14.88 -3.43 12.96
C ASP A 28 -14.01 -3.58 11.70
N CYS A 29 -13.14 -2.63 11.39
CA CYS A 29 -12.12 -2.75 10.34
C CYS A 29 -11.16 -3.92 10.62
N ALA A 30 -10.66 -4.07 11.84
CA ALA A 30 -9.78 -5.19 12.20
C ALA A 30 -10.44 -6.54 11.96
N SER A 31 -11.74 -6.69 12.32
CA SER A 31 -12.49 -7.91 12.07
C SER A 31 -12.65 -8.22 10.59
N ARG A 32 -12.85 -7.20 9.75
CA ARG A 32 -12.99 -7.35 8.29
C ARG A 32 -11.69 -7.79 7.60
N TRP A 33 -10.53 -7.33 8.07
CA TRP A 33 -9.23 -7.80 7.57
C TRP A 33 -9.07 -9.32 7.72
N HIS A 34 -9.54 -9.88 8.83
CA HIS A 34 -9.46 -11.33 9.09
C HIS A 34 -10.58 -12.13 8.41
N HIS A 35 -11.77 -11.55 8.19
CA HIS A 35 -12.88 -12.25 7.51
C HIS A 35 -12.68 -12.40 5.99
N ASN A 36 -11.92 -11.51 5.36
CA ASN A 36 -11.61 -11.58 3.94
C ASN A 36 -10.51 -12.62 3.60
N ALA A 37 -10.03 -13.39 4.59
CA ALA A 37 -9.12 -14.50 4.39
C ALA A 37 -9.86 -15.68 3.71
N VAL A 38 -9.83 -15.72 2.39
CA VAL A 38 -10.16 -16.95 1.66
C VAL A 38 -9.06 -17.95 1.99
N THR A 39 -9.42 -19.02 2.69
CA THR A 39 -8.52 -20.13 2.99
C THR A 39 -8.11 -20.79 1.69
N TYR A 40 -6.96 -20.48 1.17
CA TYR A 40 -6.29 -21.34 0.20
C TYR A 40 -5.76 -22.56 0.95
N ALA A 41 -6.59 -23.62 0.99
CA ALA A 41 -6.13 -24.93 1.42
C ALA A 41 -5.03 -25.36 0.46
N TYR A 42 -3.81 -25.58 0.97
CA TYR A 42 -2.74 -26.20 0.20
C TYR A 42 -3.10 -27.68 0.00
N PRO A 43 -3.19 -28.18 -1.25
CA PRO A 43 -3.26 -29.61 -1.47
C PRO A 43 -1.90 -30.23 -1.09
N ALA A 44 -1.91 -31.12 -0.11
CA ALA A 44 -0.81 -32.03 0.15
C ALA A 44 -0.76 -33.06 -1.00
N GLY A 45 0.09 -32.84 -1.99
CA GLY A 45 0.26 -33.79 -3.11
C GLY A 45 1.59 -33.51 -3.82
N ASN A 46 2.42 -34.55 -3.92
CA ASN A 46 3.64 -34.62 -4.69
C ASN A 46 3.33 -34.42 -6.18
N ASP A 47 3.55 -33.18 -6.65
CA ASP A 47 3.90 -32.91 -8.05
C ASP A 47 4.49 -31.52 -8.09
N ARG A 48 5.39 -31.23 -9.03
CA ARG A 48 6.14 -29.98 -9.19
C ARG A 48 5.39 -28.80 -8.63
N PRO A 49 5.99 -27.96 -7.73
CA PRO A 49 5.27 -26.85 -7.13
C PRO A 49 4.67 -26.04 -8.28
N GLU A 50 3.33 -26.03 -8.39
CA GLU A 50 2.63 -25.14 -9.30
C GLU A 50 3.19 -23.75 -9.02
N ARG A 51 3.77 -23.13 -10.05
CA ARG A 51 4.31 -21.78 -9.94
C ARG A 51 3.18 -20.91 -9.42
N ARG A 52 3.39 -20.31 -8.26
CA ARG A 52 2.43 -19.31 -7.75
C ARG A 52 2.17 -18.30 -8.86
N PRO A 53 0.91 -17.88 -9.05
CA PRO A 53 0.62 -16.79 -9.98
C PRO A 53 1.47 -15.57 -9.60
N LEU A 54 1.92 -14.84 -10.60
CA LEU A 54 2.64 -13.59 -10.42
C LEU A 54 1.70 -12.54 -9.80
N ASP A 55 2.00 -12.07 -8.60
CA ASP A 55 1.20 -11.05 -7.92
C ASP A 55 1.36 -9.68 -8.60
N VAL A 56 0.25 -8.98 -8.81
CA VAL A 56 0.21 -7.63 -9.38
C VAL A 56 -0.03 -6.61 -8.28
N VAL A 57 0.97 -5.78 -8.01
CA VAL A 57 0.95 -4.75 -6.96
C VAL A 57 0.82 -3.38 -7.60
N ALA A 58 -0.23 -2.63 -7.24
CA ALA A 58 -0.49 -1.31 -7.78
C ALA A 58 0.39 -0.26 -7.11
N HIS A 59 1.40 0.25 -7.83
CA HIS A 59 2.39 1.24 -7.38
C HIS A 59 1.75 2.61 -7.17
N ARG A 60 1.56 3.00 -5.91
CA ARG A 60 0.85 4.23 -5.50
C ARG A 60 -0.61 4.27 -6.00
N GLY A 61 -1.25 3.09 -6.08
CA GLY A 61 -2.53 2.88 -6.74
C GLY A 61 -2.40 2.64 -8.25
N ALA A 62 -3.49 2.77 -9.00
CA ALA A 62 -3.49 2.79 -10.47
C ALA A 62 -2.96 4.14 -10.96
N SER A 63 -1.66 4.40 -10.68
CA SER A 63 -1.05 5.74 -10.79
C SER A 63 -0.82 6.22 -12.22
N ASP A 64 -1.00 5.35 -13.22
CA ASP A 64 -1.03 5.76 -14.64
C ASP A 64 -2.39 6.35 -15.01
N ASP A 65 -3.46 5.89 -14.40
CA ASP A 65 -4.85 6.30 -14.68
C ASP A 65 -5.32 7.46 -13.78
N ALA A 66 -4.92 7.49 -12.51
CA ALA A 66 -5.32 8.50 -11.53
C ALA A 66 -4.10 9.12 -10.83
N PRO A 67 -4.23 10.29 -10.17
CA PRO A 67 -3.12 10.90 -9.43
C PRO A 67 -2.59 9.96 -8.36
N GLU A 68 -1.25 9.75 -8.34
CA GLU A 68 -0.59 8.86 -7.39
C GLU A 68 -0.95 9.20 -5.95
N HIS A 69 -1.10 8.17 -5.10
CA HIS A 69 -1.39 8.31 -3.67
C HIS A 69 -2.72 8.99 -3.32
N THR A 70 -3.66 9.10 -4.27
CA THR A 70 -5.04 9.51 -3.98
C THR A 70 -5.92 8.31 -3.67
N LEU A 71 -7.02 8.56 -2.94
CA LEU A 71 -7.99 7.50 -2.64
C LEU A 71 -8.61 6.93 -3.93
N ALA A 72 -8.81 7.77 -4.94
CA ALA A 72 -9.30 7.37 -6.27
C ALA A 72 -8.35 6.40 -6.96
N ALA A 73 -7.02 6.65 -6.93
CA ALA A 73 -6.04 5.75 -7.53
C ALA A 73 -6.03 4.36 -6.86
N TYR A 74 -6.21 4.30 -5.55
CA TYR A 74 -6.27 3.03 -4.83
C TYR A 74 -7.59 2.29 -5.04
N ARG A 75 -8.72 3.00 -5.02
CA ARG A 75 -10.03 2.44 -5.34
C ARG A 75 -10.03 1.82 -6.74
N LYS A 76 -9.52 2.58 -7.73
CA LYS A 76 -9.39 2.07 -9.10
C LYS A 76 -8.52 0.82 -9.17
N ALA A 77 -7.39 0.77 -8.46
CA ALA A 77 -6.53 -0.41 -8.44
C ALA A 77 -7.25 -1.64 -7.84
N ILE A 78 -8.09 -1.45 -6.81
CA ILE A 78 -8.92 -2.51 -6.23
C ILE A 78 -9.96 -2.98 -7.24
N GLU A 79 -10.65 -2.05 -7.91
CA GLU A 79 -11.65 -2.33 -8.96
C GLU A 79 -11.03 -3.04 -10.16
N ASP A 80 -9.81 -2.69 -10.55
CA ASP A 80 -9.05 -3.34 -11.62
C ASP A 80 -8.59 -4.77 -11.26
N GLY A 81 -8.69 -5.18 -9.99
CA GLY A 81 -8.37 -6.53 -9.54
C GLY A 81 -6.93 -6.72 -9.04
N ALA A 82 -6.20 -5.65 -8.74
CA ALA A 82 -4.83 -5.75 -8.19
C ALA A 82 -4.79 -6.63 -6.93
N ASP A 83 -3.79 -7.49 -6.81
CA ASP A 83 -3.62 -8.40 -5.66
C ASP A 83 -3.19 -7.63 -4.42
N ALA A 84 -2.38 -6.58 -4.62
CA ALA A 84 -1.90 -5.74 -3.56
C ALA A 84 -1.81 -4.27 -4.00
N LEU A 85 -1.78 -3.38 -3.03
CA LEU A 85 -1.50 -1.96 -3.21
C LEU A 85 -0.13 -1.64 -2.61
N GLU A 86 0.58 -0.72 -3.26
CA GLU A 86 1.82 -0.18 -2.71
C GLU A 86 1.62 1.28 -2.33
N CYS A 87 2.21 1.70 -1.21
CA CYS A 87 2.20 3.09 -0.78
C CYS A 87 3.49 3.53 -0.11
N ASP A 88 3.83 4.81 -0.29
CA ASP A 88 4.97 5.49 0.32
C ASP A 88 4.52 6.30 1.54
N VAL A 89 5.06 6.05 2.73
CA VAL A 89 4.64 6.79 3.93
C VAL A 89 5.71 7.76 4.43
N ARG A 90 5.23 8.95 4.81
CA ARG A 90 5.99 10.01 5.48
C ARG A 90 5.25 10.54 6.69
N LEU A 91 5.99 11.08 7.67
CA LEU A 91 5.43 11.77 8.81
C LEU A 91 5.28 13.26 8.55
N THR A 92 4.12 13.80 8.91
CA THR A 92 3.84 15.24 9.05
C THR A 92 4.52 15.81 10.30
N ALA A 93 4.50 17.12 10.46
CA ALA A 93 5.05 17.81 11.63
C ALA A 93 4.36 17.39 12.94
N ASP A 94 3.06 17.15 12.89
CA ASP A 94 2.19 16.72 13.99
C ASP A 94 2.06 15.19 14.12
N GLY A 95 2.87 14.41 13.36
CA GLY A 95 3.06 12.96 13.54
C GLY A 95 2.03 12.06 12.88
N HIS A 96 1.31 12.55 11.88
CA HIS A 96 0.44 11.72 11.03
C HIS A 96 1.22 11.04 9.91
N LEU A 97 0.85 9.79 9.56
CA LEU A 97 1.37 9.09 8.39
C LEU A 97 0.52 9.44 7.16
N VAL A 98 1.15 10.07 6.17
CA VAL A 98 0.54 10.44 4.89
C VAL A 98 1.20 9.70 3.74
N CYS A 99 0.42 9.38 2.71
CA CYS A 99 0.90 8.71 1.50
C CYS A 99 1.47 9.76 0.53
N VAL A 100 2.79 9.95 0.54
CA VAL A 100 3.51 10.90 -0.33
C VAL A 100 4.90 10.35 -0.64
N HIS A 101 5.22 10.22 -1.94
CA HIS A 101 6.53 9.71 -2.36
C HIS A 101 7.68 10.68 -2.06
N ASP A 102 7.57 11.91 -2.51
CA ASP A 102 8.64 12.88 -2.43
C ASP A 102 8.79 13.45 -1.01
N ARG A 103 9.99 13.92 -0.70
CA ARG A 103 10.22 14.64 0.56
C ARG A 103 9.41 15.95 0.63
N ARG A 104 9.12 16.55 -0.52
CA ARG A 104 8.39 17.81 -0.66
C ARG A 104 7.11 17.60 -1.45
N VAL A 105 6.08 18.35 -1.12
CA VAL A 105 4.76 18.26 -1.78
C VAL A 105 4.71 18.90 -3.18
N ASN A 106 5.77 19.57 -3.59
CA ASN A 106 5.81 20.47 -4.76
C ASN A 106 5.46 19.81 -6.10
N ARG A 107 5.76 18.52 -6.29
CA ARG A 107 5.51 17.81 -7.57
C ARG A 107 4.06 17.37 -7.70
N THR A 108 3.47 16.93 -6.62
CA THR A 108 2.15 16.29 -6.60
C THR A 108 1.08 17.11 -5.91
N SER A 109 1.36 18.41 -5.65
CA SER A 109 0.35 19.32 -5.12
C SER A 109 0.56 20.76 -5.60
N ASN A 110 -0.45 21.60 -5.39
CA ASN A 110 -0.38 23.03 -5.62
C ASN A 110 0.41 23.78 -4.51
N GLY A 111 0.86 23.06 -3.47
CA GLY A 111 1.61 23.61 -2.34
C GLY A 111 3.12 23.50 -2.49
N ARG A 112 3.82 23.98 -1.46
CA ARG A 112 5.29 23.92 -1.36
C ARG A 112 5.72 23.62 0.07
N GLY A 113 6.79 22.86 0.23
CA GLY A 113 7.36 22.56 1.54
C GLY A 113 7.71 21.09 1.71
N ALA A 114 8.43 20.78 2.78
CA ALA A 114 8.71 19.40 3.14
C ALA A 114 7.55 18.84 3.96
N VAL A 115 7.10 17.61 3.67
CA VAL A 115 6.02 16.95 4.43
C VAL A 115 6.26 17.02 5.93
N SER A 116 7.51 16.81 6.38
CA SER A 116 7.88 16.81 7.81
C SER A 116 7.85 18.20 8.49
N THR A 117 7.55 19.27 7.76
CA THR A 117 7.43 20.64 8.31
C THR A 117 6.01 21.20 8.19
N LEU A 118 5.08 20.43 7.63
CA LEU A 118 3.68 20.77 7.47
C LEU A 118 2.83 19.88 8.40
N GLU A 119 1.82 20.46 9.01
CA GLU A 119 0.81 19.73 9.77
C GLU A 119 -0.20 19.05 8.82
N LEU A 120 -0.94 18.08 9.31
CA LEU A 120 -1.97 17.42 8.50
C LEU A 120 -3.01 18.42 7.99
N ALA A 121 -3.37 19.41 8.79
CA ALA A 121 -4.31 20.47 8.41
C ALA A 121 -3.78 21.32 7.23
N ASP A 122 -2.47 21.63 7.21
CA ASP A 122 -1.84 22.34 6.09
C ASP A 122 -1.92 21.52 4.79
N LEU A 123 -1.63 20.21 4.90
CA LEU A 123 -1.67 19.30 3.77
C LEU A 123 -3.11 19.09 3.25
N ALA A 124 -4.09 19.06 4.16
CA ALA A 124 -5.50 18.89 3.80
C ALA A 124 -6.08 20.10 3.03
N ALA A 125 -5.44 21.26 3.16
CA ALA A 125 -5.81 22.47 2.40
C ALA A 125 -5.22 22.49 0.97
N LEU A 126 -4.35 21.54 0.62
CA LEU A 126 -3.70 21.46 -0.68
C LEU A 126 -4.46 20.50 -1.62
N ASP A 127 -4.30 20.77 -2.91
CA ASP A 127 -4.79 19.91 -3.97
C ASP A 127 -3.67 18.98 -4.44
N PHE A 128 -3.86 17.66 -4.27
CA PHE A 128 -2.92 16.59 -4.65
C PHE A 128 -3.30 15.88 -5.96
N GLY A 129 -4.32 16.35 -6.66
CA GLY A 129 -4.83 15.66 -7.85
C GLY A 129 -4.72 16.44 -9.15
N SER A 130 -4.99 17.75 -9.13
CA SER A 130 -5.13 18.56 -10.35
C SER A 130 -3.82 18.73 -11.17
N TRP A 131 -2.68 18.29 -10.65
CA TRP A 131 -1.41 18.26 -11.41
C TRP A 131 -1.41 17.20 -12.52
N LYS A 132 -2.31 16.21 -12.45
CA LYS A 132 -2.48 15.16 -13.45
C LYS A 132 -3.81 15.36 -14.16
N ALA A 133 -3.76 15.57 -15.48
CA ALA A 133 -4.96 15.65 -16.29
C ALA A 133 -5.77 14.34 -16.22
N PRO A 134 -7.11 14.37 -16.18
CA PRO A 134 -7.92 13.16 -16.23
C PRO A 134 -7.61 12.35 -17.48
N THR A 135 -7.29 11.07 -17.34
CA THR A 135 -7.12 10.14 -18.45
C THR A 135 -8.44 9.43 -18.70
N GLY A 136 -9.34 10.07 -19.49
CA GLY A 136 -10.59 9.46 -19.94
C GLY A 136 -11.83 9.92 -19.20
N GLU A 137 -12.95 9.88 -19.91
CA GLU A 137 -14.30 10.15 -19.42
C GLU A 137 -14.77 8.96 -18.56
N HIS A 138 -14.59 9.04 -17.26
CA HIS A 138 -15.23 8.13 -16.31
C HIS A 138 -16.43 8.83 -15.66
N GLU A 139 -17.43 9.14 -16.45
CA GLU A 139 -18.77 9.44 -15.94
C GLU A 139 -19.42 8.15 -15.43
N ALA A 140 -19.27 7.87 -14.14
CA ALA A 140 -20.15 6.95 -13.46
C ALA A 140 -21.39 7.74 -13.04
N PRO A 141 -22.59 7.46 -13.60
CA PRO A 141 -23.78 8.32 -13.49
C PRO A 141 -24.36 8.47 -12.08
N ASP A 142 -23.86 7.72 -11.08
CA ASP A 142 -24.39 7.69 -9.72
C ASP A 142 -23.39 8.13 -8.63
N ARG A 143 -22.27 8.78 -8.98
CA ARG A 143 -21.29 9.25 -7.98
C ARG A 143 -21.60 10.69 -7.55
N ASP A 144 -21.51 10.94 -6.22
CA ASP A 144 -21.52 12.29 -5.66
C ASP A 144 -20.29 13.07 -6.17
N PRO A 145 -20.46 14.15 -6.96
CA PRO A 145 -19.33 14.87 -7.57
C PRO A 145 -18.36 15.48 -6.53
N GLU A 146 -18.86 15.90 -5.37
CA GLU A 146 -18.00 16.46 -4.32
C GLU A 146 -17.15 15.40 -3.63
N ARG A 147 -17.73 14.22 -3.43
CA ARG A 147 -17.01 13.08 -2.88
C ARG A 147 -15.95 12.60 -3.88
N ASP A 148 -16.28 12.48 -5.14
CA ASP A 148 -15.38 12.07 -6.20
C ASP A 148 -14.19 13.05 -6.32
N ASN A 149 -14.46 14.35 -6.32
CA ASN A 149 -13.42 15.37 -6.33
C ASN A 149 -12.49 15.26 -5.10
N ARG A 150 -13.01 15.06 -3.88
CA ARG A 150 -12.20 14.88 -2.68
C ARG A 150 -11.35 13.61 -2.73
N GLU A 151 -11.87 12.51 -3.26
CA GLU A 151 -11.09 11.28 -3.44
C GLU A 151 -9.92 11.45 -4.40
N HIS A 152 -10.04 12.35 -5.39
CA HIS A 152 -9.00 12.65 -6.37
C HIS A 152 -7.97 13.70 -5.91
N THR A 153 -8.36 14.63 -5.05
CA THR A 153 -7.54 15.82 -4.77
C THR A 153 -7.02 15.91 -3.34
N SER A 154 -7.58 15.17 -2.39
CA SER A 154 -7.15 15.27 -0.99
C SER A 154 -5.89 14.47 -0.68
N VAL A 155 -5.06 14.99 0.23
CA VAL A 155 -3.97 14.21 0.82
C VAL A 155 -4.53 12.94 1.48
N LEU A 156 -3.90 11.81 1.22
CA LEU A 156 -4.32 10.53 1.78
C LEU A 156 -3.49 10.19 3.01
N THR A 157 -4.14 9.93 4.14
CA THR A 157 -3.50 9.33 5.31
C THR A 157 -3.43 7.81 5.16
N LEU A 158 -2.40 7.19 5.75
CA LEU A 158 -2.30 5.72 5.77
C LEU A 158 -3.51 5.10 6.50
N GLU A 159 -4.03 5.75 7.54
CA GLU A 159 -5.24 5.29 8.25
C GLU A 159 -6.42 5.16 7.29
N ARG A 160 -6.63 6.17 6.44
CA ARG A 160 -7.72 6.14 5.45
C ARG A 160 -7.53 5.07 4.37
N LEU A 161 -6.26 4.81 3.97
CA LEU A 161 -5.95 3.72 3.05
C LEU A 161 -6.24 2.35 3.68
N LEU A 162 -5.88 2.15 4.95
CA LEU A 162 -6.20 0.92 5.69
C LEU A 162 -7.70 0.67 5.79
N GLU A 163 -8.50 1.72 6.05
CA GLU A 163 -9.96 1.65 6.03
C GLU A 163 -10.48 1.21 4.65
N LEU A 164 -9.99 1.83 3.56
CA LEU A 164 -10.39 1.46 2.20
C LEU A 164 -10.11 -0.01 1.90
N VAL A 165 -8.94 -0.51 2.30
CA VAL A 165 -8.58 -1.92 2.05
C VAL A 165 -9.44 -2.86 2.89
N ALA A 166 -9.70 -2.53 4.15
CA ALA A 166 -10.61 -3.31 5.01
C ALA A 166 -12.03 -3.42 4.42
N ASP A 167 -12.50 -2.35 3.77
CA ASP A 167 -13.83 -2.27 3.15
C ASP A 167 -13.89 -2.84 1.72
N SER A 168 -12.79 -3.37 1.18
CA SER A 168 -12.71 -3.81 -0.21
C SER A 168 -13.58 -5.02 -0.57
N GLY A 169 -14.11 -5.75 0.43
CA GLY A 169 -14.93 -6.96 0.23
C GLY A 169 -14.17 -8.18 -0.29
N ARG A 170 -12.87 -8.06 -0.53
CA ARG A 170 -11.96 -9.14 -0.92
C ARG A 170 -10.60 -8.98 -0.23
N ARG A 171 -9.78 -10.02 -0.25
CA ARG A 171 -8.40 -9.88 0.21
C ARG A 171 -7.61 -9.00 -0.75
N VAL A 172 -7.07 -7.90 -0.24
CA VAL A 172 -6.12 -7.01 -0.92
C VAL A 172 -4.94 -6.82 0.03
N GLU A 173 -3.74 -7.15 -0.42
CA GLU A 173 -2.55 -6.96 0.40
C GLU A 173 -2.03 -5.51 0.31
N LEU A 174 -1.20 -5.12 1.28
CA LEU A 174 -0.63 -3.77 1.33
C LEU A 174 0.89 -3.82 1.51
N ALA A 175 1.62 -3.21 0.60
CA ALA A 175 3.07 -3.04 0.64
C ALA A 175 3.38 -1.59 1.01
N ILE A 176 3.90 -1.35 2.22
CA ILE A 176 4.10 -0.01 2.77
C ILE A 176 5.60 0.33 2.76
N GLU A 177 6.02 1.29 1.94
CA GLU A 177 7.39 1.79 1.95
C GLU A 177 7.58 2.88 3.00
N THR A 178 8.50 2.66 3.94
CA THR A 178 8.99 3.72 4.84
C THR A 178 10.07 4.53 4.14
N LYS A 179 9.78 5.82 3.86
CA LYS A 179 10.69 6.71 3.11
C LYS A 179 11.81 7.25 3.99
N HIS A 180 13.06 7.07 3.54
CA HIS A 180 14.28 7.56 4.18
C HIS A 180 15.14 8.40 3.21
N PRO A 181 16.01 9.29 3.71
CA PRO A 181 16.20 9.67 5.11
C PRO A 181 15.03 10.48 5.66
N THR A 182 14.77 10.35 6.97
CA THR A 182 13.77 11.13 7.67
C THR A 182 14.42 12.06 8.70
N ARG A 183 13.78 13.21 8.98
CA ARG A 183 14.16 14.08 10.09
C ARG A 183 14.01 13.35 11.45
N TRP A 184 13.08 12.41 11.52
CA TRP A 184 12.66 11.71 12.72
C TRP A 184 13.03 10.21 12.62
N ALA A 185 14.34 9.92 12.65
CA ALA A 185 14.83 8.55 12.52
C ALA A 185 14.18 7.60 13.55
N GLY A 186 13.49 6.56 13.06
CA GLY A 186 12.79 5.57 13.88
C GLY A 186 11.33 5.91 14.18
N GLN A 187 10.91 7.17 14.17
CA GLN A 187 9.53 7.55 14.48
C GLN A 187 8.54 7.11 13.38
N VAL A 188 8.97 7.06 12.11
CA VAL A 188 8.12 6.56 11.02
C VAL A 188 7.72 5.12 11.28
N GLU A 189 8.69 4.27 11.63
CA GLU A 189 8.46 2.86 11.95
C GLU A 189 7.61 2.70 13.20
N GLU A 190 7.89 3.46 14.26
CA GLU A 190 7.12 3.43 15.50
C GLU A 190 5.65 3.80 15.26
N ARG A 191 5.39 4.91 14.54
CA ARG A 191 4.02 5.35 14.21
C ARG A 191 3.33 4.37 13.29
N LEU A 192 4.06 3.80 12.31
CA LEU A 192 3.53 2.76 11.43
C LEU A 192 3.07 1.55 12.23
N LEU A 193 3.93 1.01 13.09
CA LEU A 193 3.60 -0.19 13.87
C LEU A 193 2.48 0.08 14.88
N ALA A 194 2.45 1.26 15.50
CA ALA A 194 1.34 1.65 16.38
C ALA A 194 0.01 1.74 15.60
N LEU A 195 0.02 2.27 14.37
CA LEU A 195 -1.16 2.31 13.52
C LEU A 195 -1.59 0.91 13.11
N LEU A 196 -0.67 0.06 12.60
CA LEU A 196 -0.96 -1.32 12.24
C LEU A 196 -1.50 -2.12 13.43
N GLY A 197 -0.98 -1.88 14.64
CA GLY A 197 -1.49 -2.50 15.88
C GLY A 197 -2.95 -2.15 16.16
N ARG A 198 -3.38 -0.91 15.90
CA ARG A 198 -4.78 -0.50 16.05
C ARG A 198 -5.73 -1.22 15.07
N PHE A 199 -5.22 -1.63 13.91
CA PHE A 199 -5.96 -2.41 12.91
C PHE A 199 -5.78 -3.94 13.07
N GLY A 200 -5.07 -4.40 14.12
CA GLY A 200 -4.79 -5.83 14.34
C GLY A 200 -3.79 -6.44 13.36
N LEU A 201 -3.00 -5.62 12.65
CA LEU A 201 -2.12 -6.03 11.55
C LEU A 201 -0.65 -6.16 11.94
N ALA A 202 -0.25 -5.69 13.13
CA ALA A 202 1.16 -5.71 13.56
C ALA A 202 1.64 -7.10 14.01
N ASP A 203 0.73 -7.95 14.48
CA ASP A 203 1.02 -9.32 14.94
C ASP A 203 -0.02 -10.28 14.34
N PRO A 204 0.10 -10.63 13.06
CA PRO A 204 -0.83 -11.54 12.39
C PRO A 204 -0.74 -12.96 12.98
N PRO A 205 -1.83 -13.74 12.95
CA PRO A 205 -1.84 -15.14 13.34
C PRO A 205 -0.79 -15.95 12.55
N ARG A 206 -0.20 -16.99 13.18
CA ARG A 206 0.86 -17.81 12.54
C ARG A 206 0.39 -18.57 11.29
N ASP A 207 -0.86 -18.89 11.24
CA ASP A 207 -1.52 -19.71 10.22
C ASP A 207 -2.13 -18.84 9.09
N ASP A 208 -2.18 -17.52 9.26
CA ASP A 208 -2.67 -16.59 8.25
C ASP A 208 -1.53 -15.66 7.83
N PRO A 209 -1.08 -15.72 6.55
CA PRO A 209 -0.04 -14.81 6.06
C PRO A 209 -0.46 -13.35 6.25
N SER A 210 0.45 -12.52 6.79
CA SER A 210 0.17 -11.09 6.95
C SER A 210 -0.30 -10.45 5.64
N PRO A 211 -1.43 -9.75 5.63
CA PRO A 211 -1.85 -8.98 4.48
C PRO A 211 -1.00 -7.71 4.27
N VAL A 212 -0.10 -7.42 5.21
CA VAL A 212 0.77 -6.24 5.17
C VAL A 212 2.22 -6.66 5.13
N ARG A 213 3.03 -6.00 4.28
CA ARG A 213 4.49 -6.08 4.25
C ARG A 213 5.09 -4.68 4.29
N VAL A 214 6.22 -4.54 4.98
CA VAL A 214 6.93 -3.25 5.08
C VAL A 214 8.14 -3.25 4.17
N MET A 215 8.26 -2.21 3.35
CA MET A 215 9.33 -2.05 2.37
C MET A 215 10.24 -0.87 2.74
N SER A 216 11.52 -0.96 2.45
CA SER A 216 12.44 0.17 2.58
C SER A 216 13.75 -0.06 1.82
N PHE A 217 14.36 1.05 1.36
CA PHE A 217 15.76 1.09 0.94
C PHE A 217 16.73 1.08 2.14
N SER A 218 16.20 1.32 3.34
CA SER A 218 17.01 1.38 4.57
C SER A 218 16.97 0.05 5.31
N ALA A 219 18.07 -0.72 5.28
CA ALA A 219 18.20 -1.92 6.08
C ALA A 219 18.02 -1.66 7.60
N ARG A 220 18.35 -0.44 8.08
CA ARG A 220 18.11 -0.06 9.49
C ARG A 220 16.63 0.10 9.81
N SER A 221 15.83 0.63 8.87
CA SER A 221 14.38 0.72 9.00
C SER A 221 13.77 -0.67 9.13
N LEU A 222 14.10 -1.58 8.21
CA LEU A 222 13.62 -2.96 8.23
C LEU A 222 14.03 -3.70 9.52
N HIS A 223 15.27 -3.47 10.00
CA HIS A 223 15.71 -4.04 11.28
C HIS A 223 14.85 -3.55 12.46
N ARG A 224 14.48 -2.26 12.52
CA ARG A 224 13.56 -1.74 13.57
C ARG A 224 12.19 -2.38 13.49
N VAL A 225 11.62 -2.48 12.28
CA VAL A 225 10.34 -3.15 12.07
C VAL A 225 10.39 -4.59 12.54
N ARG A 226 11.39 -5.36 12.12
CA ARG A 226 11.57 -6.77 12.52
C ARG A 226 11.77 -6.96 14.02
N ALA A 227 12.50 -6.04 14.67
CA ALA A 227 12.71 -6.11 16.12
C ALA A 227 11.41 -5.88 16.92
N ALA A 228 10.51 -5.02 16.42
CA ALA A 228 9.28 -4.68 17.10
C ALA A 228 8.07 -5.52 16.66
N ALA A 229 8.05 -6.01 15.41
CA ALA A 229 6.99 -6.82 14.83
C ALA A 229 7.59 -7.95 13.96
N PRO A 230 8.13 -9.01 14.58
CA PRO A 230 8.86 -10.07 13.87
C PRO A 230 8.01 -10.90 12.91
N ALA A 231 6.69 -10.89 13.08
CA ALA A 231 5.75 -11.59 12.19
C ALA A 231 5.46 -10.84 10.88
N LEU A 232 5.79 -9.52 10.80
CA LEU A 232 5.57 -8.76 9.58
C LEU A 232 6.64 -9.06 8.51
N PRO A 233 6.26 -9.45 7.29
CA PRO A 233 7.17 -9.60 6.17
C PRO A 233 7.85 -8.27 5.83
N THR A 234 9.14 -8.33 5.48
CA THR A 234 9.91 -7.13 5.10
C THR A 234 10.55 -7.28 3.73
N VAL A 235 10.57 -6.19 2.96
CA VAL A 235 11.13 -6.13 1.60
C VAL A 235 12.30 -5.14 1.56
N TYR A 236 13.47 -5.62 1.17
CA TYR A 236 14.62 -4.74 0.96
C TYR A 236 14.65 -4.24 -0.48
N LEU A 237 14.39 -2.94 -0.65
CA LEU A 237 14.38 -2.28 -1.96
C LEU A 237 15.79 -1.98 -2.45
N MET A 238 16.04 -2.24 -3.74
CA MET A 238 17.34 -2.06 -4.38
C MET A 238 17.21 -1.31 -5.70
N GLN A 239 17.79 -0.10 -5.78
CA GLN A 239 17.89 0.68 -7.00
C GLN A 239 19.03 0.18 -7.90
N PHE A 240 20.11 -0.29 -7.28
CA PHE A 240 21.31 -0.81 -7.92
C PHE A 240 21.75 -2.09 -7.25
N LEU A 241 22.34 -3.02 -8.01
CA LEU A 241 22.92 -4.25 -7.47
C LEU A 241 24.26 -3.95 -6.80
N SER A 242 24.27 -3.95 -5.46
CA SER A 242 25.50 -3.76 -4.69
C SER A 242 26.32 -5.04 -4.62
N LEU A 243 27.64 -4.90 -4.53
CA LEU A 243 28.56 -6.04 -4.36
C LEU A 243 28.23 -6.91 -3.14
N ARG A 244 27.67 -6.29 -2.09
CA ARG A 244 27.31 -6.96 -0.83
C ARG A 244 26.18 -7.98 -1.00
N TYR A 245 25.24 -7.74 -1.94
CA TYR A 245 24.02 -8.53 -2.10
C TYR A 245 23.94 -9.28 -3.44
N ARG A 246 25.04 -9.25 -4.22
CA ARG A 246 25.10 -9.87 -5.55
C ARG A 246 24.98 -11.40 -5.56
N ASP A 247 25.23 -12.03 -4.43
CA ASP A 247 25.11 -13.48 -4.22
C ASP A 247 23.68 -13.94 -3.85
N GLY A 248 22.75 -13.01 -3.72
CA GLY A 248 21.35 -13.25 -3.38
C GLY A 248 21.07 -13.17 -1.87
N ARG A 249 22.06 -12.95 -1.01
CA ARG A 249 21.81 -12.70 0.40
C ARG A 249 21.18 -11.34 0.61
N LEU A 250 20.36 -11.21 1.66
CA LEU A 250 19.69 -9.96 2.05
C LEU A 250 20.18 -9.51 3.44
N PRO A 251 19.83 -8.29 3.88
CA PRO A 251 19.99 -7.89 5.26
C PRO A 251 19.37 -8.90 6.22
N ALA A 252 19.98 -9.10 7.40
CA ALA A 252 19.53 -10.09 8.37
C ALA A 252 18.02 -9.92 8.71
N GLY A 253 17.27 -11.02 8.62
CA GLY A 253 15.84 -11.08 8.89
C GLY A 253 14.95 -10.53 7.79
N VAL A 254 15.49 -10.20 6.62
CA VAL A 254 14.73 -9.85 5.43
C VAL A 254 14.66 -11.06 4.51
N ASP A 255 13.50 -11.38 4.01
CA ASP A 255 13.15 -12.57 3.23
C ASP A 255 12.55 -12.24 1.85
N ILE A 256 12.38 -10.94 1.54
CA ILE A 256 11.89 -10.50 0.25
C ILE A 256 12.85 -9.47 -0.35
N ALA A 257 13.34 -9.73 -1.55
CA ALA A 257 14.13 -8.81 -2.33
C ALA A 257 13.22 -7.91 -3.18
N GLY A 258 13.47 -6.61 -3.18
CA GLY A 258 12.78 -5.63 -4.03
C GLY A 258 13.73 -5.00 -5.05
N PRO A 259 14.25 -5.72 -6.07
CA PRO A 259 15.10 -5.14 -7.08
C PRO A 259 14.31 -4.26 -8.05
N SER A 260 14.93 -3.15 -8.50
CA SER A 260 14.38 -2.40 -9.64
C SER A 260 14.40 -3.26 -10.91
N ILE A 261 13.47 -3.01 -11.82
CA ILE A 261 13.44 -3.70 -13.14
C ILE A 261 14.75 -3.54 -13.90
N ARG A 262 15.46 -2.42 -13.70
CA ARG A 262 16.78 -2.20 -14.29
C ARG A 262 17.80 -3.26 -13.85
N ILE A 263 17.76 -3.68 -12.59
CA ILE A 263 18.62 -4.77 -12.09
C ILE A 263 18.27 -6.06 -12.82
N VAL A 264 16.98 -6.38 -12.92
CA VAL A 264 16.52 -7.62 -13.54
C VAL A 264 16.83 -7.69 -15.04
N ARG A 265 16.66 -6.57 -15.76
CA ARG A 265 17.05 -6.48 -17.20
C ARG A 265 18.56 -6.71 -17.40
N ASN A 266 19.40 -6.13 -16.54
CA ASN A 266 20.85 -6.22 -16.68
C ASN A 266 21.45 -7.50 -16.10
N HIS A 267 20.75 -8.12 -15.15
CA HIS A 267 21.19 -9.29 -14.38
C HIS A 267 20.04 -10.27 -14.16
N PRO A 268 19.45 -10.85 -15.20
CA PRO A 268 18.28 -11.73 -15.07
C PRO A 268 18.57 -12.97 -14.19
N GLU A 269 19.81 -13.45 -14.19
CA GLU A 269 20.26 -14.56 -13.34
C GLU A 269 20.24 -14.23 -11.84
N TYR A 270 20.09 -12.95 -11.48
CA TYR A 270 20.00 -12.51 -10.08
C TYR A 270 18.73 -13.01 -9.40
N VAL A 271 17.61 -13.09 -10.12
CA VAL A 271 16.34 -13.65 -9.63
C VAL A 271 16.56 -15.09 -9.15
N ALA A 272 17.22 -15.93 -9.96
CA ALA A 272 17.52 -17.30 -9.58
C ALA A 272 18.49 -17.41 -8.38
N ARG A 273 19.41 -16.43 -8.21
CA ARG A 273 20.28 -16.38 -7.01
C ARG A 273 19.49 -16.05 -5.75
N LEU A 274 18.56 -15.11 -5.83
CA LEU A 274 17.67 -14.74 -4.72
C LEU A 274 16.81 -15.93 -4.29
N HIS A 275 16.17 -16.63 -5.23
CA HIS A 275 15.35 -17.81 -4.96
C HIS A 275 16.18 -18.96 -4.35
N ARG A 276 17.40 -19.21 -4.87
CA ARG A 276 18.30 -20.21 -4.27
C ARG A 276 18.74 -19.89 -2.85
N ALA A 277 18.77 -18.59 -2.49
CA ALA A 277 19.03 -18.14 -1.13
C ALA A 277 17.78 -18.17 -0.22
N GLY A 278 16.62 -18.66 -0.75
CA GLY A 278 15.35 -18.76 -0.03
C GLY A 278 14.53 -17.48 0.00
N ASN A 279 14.88 -16.47 -0.81
CA ASN A 279 14.19 -15.18 -0.82
C ASN A 279 13.12 -15.13 -1.90
N ARG A 280 12.00 -14.45 -1.64
CA ARG A 280 11.03 -14.02 -2.64
C ARG A 280 11.53 -12.77 -3.36
N VAL A 281 10.97 -12.49 -4.56
CA VAL A 281 11.41 -11.39 -5.42
C VAL A 281 10.22 -10.54 -5.86
N HIS A 282 10.18 -9.27 -5.46
CA HIS A 282 9.18 -8.28 -5.84
C HIS A 282 9.83 -7.19 -6.68
N VAL A 283 9.58 -7.15 -7.99
CA VAL A 283 10.26 -6.25 -8.94
C VAL A 283 9.48 -4.95 -9.13
N TRP A 284 10.15 -3.81 -9.09
CA TRP A 284 9.61 -2.46 -9.30
C TRP A 284 10.44 -1.64 -10.29
N THR A 285 9.95 -0.65 -11.05
CA THR A 285 8.56 -0.51 -11.43
C THR A 285 8.39 -1.16 -12.79
N VAL A 286 7.47 -2.09 -12.93
CA VAL A 286 7.28 -2.92 -14.12
C VAL A 286 6.07 -2.41 -14.88
N ASN A 287 6.28 -1.59 -15.92
CA ASN A 287 5.21 -0.95 -16.68
C ASN A 287 5.14 -1.43 -18.14
N GLU A 288 6.27 -1.89 -18.68
CA GLU A 288 6.35 -2.28 -20.08
C GLU A 288 6.00 -3.77 -20.27
N PRO A 289 5.26 -4.15 -21.33
CA PRO A 289 4.85 -5.52 -21.56
C PRO A 289 6.02 -6.52 -21.60
N GLU A 290 7.16 -6.12 -22.17
CA GLU A 290 8.35 -6.96 -22.26
C GLU A 290 8.96 -7.24 -20.87
N ASP A 291 8.83 -6.31 -19.94
CA ASP A 291 9.28 -6.48 -18.56
C ASP A 291 8.38 -7.42 -17.78
N VAL A 292 7.07 -7.34 -18.01
CA VAL A 292 6.09 -8.28 -17.41
C VAL A 292 6.41 -9.71 -17.89
N GLU A 293 6.64 -9.90 -19.18
CA GLU A 293 7.06 -11.20 -19.74
C GLU A 293 8.38 -11.68 -19.15
N LEU A 294 9.38 -10.79 -19.05
CA LEU A 294 10.67 -11.10 -18.44
C LEU A 294 10.49 -11.58 -17.00
N CYS A 295 9.75 -10.83 -16.18
CA CYS A 295 9.47 -11.18 -14.79
C CYS A 295 8.74 -12.53 -14.67
N ALA A 296 7.73 -12.75 -15.51
CA ALA A 296 6.98 -14.02 -15.55
C ALA A 296 7.87 -15.20 -15.94
N ARG A 297 8.73 -15.06 -16.98
CA ARG A 297 9.69 -16.11 -17.38
C ARG A 297 10.69 -16.45 -16.29
N LEU A 298 11.18 -15.44 -15.57
CA LEU A 298 12.15 -15.62 -14.48
C LEU A 298 11.52 -16.17 -13.19
N GLY A 299 10.19 -16.21 -13.10
CA GLY A 299 9.46 -16.70 -11.95
C GLY A 299 9.49 -15.71 -10.77
N VAL A 300 9.47 -14.41 -11.05
CA VAL A 300 9.33 -13.35 -10.04
C VAL A 300 8.02 -13.54 -9.26
N ASP A 301 8.02 -13.30 -7.96
CA ASP A 301 6.85 -13.54 -7.10
C ASP A 301 5.82 -12.40 -7.19
N ALA A 302 6.28 -11.15 -7.37
CA ALA A 302 5.38 -9.99 -7.54
C ALA A 302 5.99 -8.93 -8.45
N VAL A 303 5.14 -8.24 -9.21
CA VAL A 303 5.49 -7.03 -9.97
C VAL A 303 4.75 -5.83 -9.41
N ILE A 304 5.48 -4.74 -9.18
CA ILE A 304 4.95 -3.45 -8.72
C ILE A 304 4.85 -2.55 -9.94
N THR A 305 3.63 -2.10 -10.28
CA THR A 305 3.32 -1.42 -11.56
C THR A 305 2.41 -0.23 -11.39
N ASN A 306 2.56 0.78 -12.26
CA ASN A 306 1.63 1.91 -12.36
C ASN A 306 0.34 1.55 -13.11
N ARG A 307 0.36 0.41 -13.86
CA ARG A 307 -0.67 -0.03 -14.81
C ARG A 307 -1.27 -1.38 -14.42
N PRO A 308 -1.89 -1.53 -13.22
CA PRO A 308 -2.33 -2.84 -12.74
C PRO A 308 -3.28 -3.53 -13.70
N LYS A 309 -4.26 -2.81 -14.28
CA LYS A 309 -5.21 -3.37 -15.25
C LYS A 309 -4.53 -3.94 -16.50
N ALA A 310 -3.58 -3.20 -17.08
CA ALA A 310 -2.87 -3.63 -18.27
C ALA A 310 -2.05 -4.90 -18.00
N VAL A 311 -1.32 -4.95 -16.86
CA VAL A 311 -0.53 -6.10 -16.45
C VAL A 311 -1.43 -7.31 -16.19
N LEU A 312 -2.55 -7.17 -15.48
CA LEU A 312 -3.51 -8.24 -15.24
C LEU A 312 -4.07 -8.79 -16.55
N THR A 313 -4.43 -7.91 -17.49
CA THR A 313 -4.93 -8.31 -18.82
C THR A 313 -3.88 -9.10 -19.59
N GLN A 314 -2.61 -8.66 -19.58
CA GLN A 314 -1.50 -9.38 -20.23
C GLN A 314 -1.27 -10.77 -19.63
N LEU A 315 -1.50 -10.92 -18.31
CA LEU A 315 -1.40 -12.20 -17.60
C LEU A 315 -2.65 -13.09 -17.77
N GLY A 316 -3.63 -12.67 -18.59
CA GLY A 316 -4.90 -13.40 -18.79
C GLY A 316 -5.84 -13.36 -17.58
N ARG A 317 -5.65 -12.39 -16.68
CA ARG A 317 -6.46 -12.18 -15.47
C ARG A 317 -7.41 -11.01 -15.69
N ARG A 318 -8.66 -11.16 -15.25
CA ARG A 318 -9.73 -10.14 -15.35
C ARG A 318 -10.24 -9.78 -13.97
#